data_3001842863096a8f2addd996c1b61f2b
#
_entry.id   3001842863096a8f2addd996c1b61f2b
#
_cell.length_a   1.000
_cell.length_b   1.000
_cell.length_c   1.000
_cell.angle_alpha   90.00
_cell.angle_beta   90.00
_cell.angle_gamma   90.00
#
_symmetry.space_group_name_H-M   'P 1'
#
loop_
_entity.id
_entity.type
_entity.pdbx_description
1 polymer ?
#
loop_
_entity_poly.entity_id
_entity_poly.type
_entity_poly.pdbx_seq_one_letter_code
_entity_poly.pdbx_strand_id
1 'polypeptide(L)'
;MPTIYLSPSIQPYNKYLTEGDEQYWMNRIADDMVPILEQNGINVVRNTPNTSLGQAIRESNAGNYDLHLALHSNAGPSNLAGKLRGPDVYYYPYSASGKRAAELIADELRKIYPDPDLVSTVATTRLAEITKTSAPAVLVEIAYHDNAEDEAWIKNNITVIAEALTRAVCAYLDMNCAL
;
A
#
# COMPACT_ATOMS: atom_id res chain seq x y z
N MET A 1 -12.55 18.07 5.34
CA MET A 1 -11.38 17.71 4.55
C MET A 1 -11.06 16.26 4.89
N PRO A 2 -11.06 15.34 3.93
CA PRO A 2 -10.77 13.95 4.20
C PRO A 2 -9.35 13.79 4.74
N THR A 3 -9.15 12.76 5.57
CA THR A 3 -7.86 12.48 6.20
C THR A 3 -7.57 10.98 6.08
N ILE A 4 -6.40 10.63 5.58
CA ILE A 4 -5.96 9.23 5.53
C ILE A 4 -4.77 8.99 6.45
N TYR A 5 -4.67 7.76 6.96
CA TYR A 5 -3.47 7.27 7.63
C TYR A 5 -2.66 6.44 6.63
N LEU A 6 -1.47 6.91 6.28
CA LEU A 6 -0.56 6.26 5.34
C LEU A 6 0.54 5.54 6.11
N SER A 7 0.57 4.21 5.99
CA SER A 7 1.45 3.33 6.75
C SER A 7 2.42 2.58 5.82
N PRO A 8 3.49 3.24 5.33
CA PRO A 8 4.53 2.51 4.61
C PRO A 8 5.27 1.57 5.56
N SER A 9 5.77 0.47 5.01
CA SER A 9 6.46 -0.60 5.75
C SER A 9 7.52 -0.08 6.71
N ILE A 10 7.60 -0.72 7.87
CA ILE A 10 8.60 -0.52 8.92
C ILE A 10 9.51 -1.75 9.06
N GLN A 11 9.74 -2.49 7.97
CA GLN A 11 10.46 -3.76 7.93
C GLN A 11 11.81 -3.63 7.18
N PRO A 12 12.85 -3.00 7.76
CA PRO A 12 14.15 -2.83 7.12
C PRO A 12 14.95 -4.13 7.00
N TYR A 13 14.49 -5.20 7.66
CA TYR A 13 15.09 -6.54 7.57
C TYR A 13 14.65 -7.30 6.32
N ASN A 14 13.57 -6.90 5.65
CA ASN A 14 13.13 -7.47 4.37
C ASN A 14 13.93 -6.85 3.24
N LYS A 15 15.10 -7.48 2.93
CA LYS A 15 16.01 -6.96 1.92
C LYS A 15 15.54 -7.28 0.51
N TYR A 16 15.75 -6.34 -0.39
CA TYR A 16 15.61 -6.54 -1.82
C TYR A 16 16.82 -7.31 -2.36
N LEU A 17 16.69 -7.86 -3.57
CA LEU A 17 17.75 -8.70 -4.16
C LEU A 17 19.04 -7.91 -4.46
N THR A 18 18.89 -6.66 -4.89
CA THR A 18 20.02 -5.86 -5.31
C THR A 18 20.40 -4.80 -4.29
N GLU A 19 19.50 -3.89 -3.95
CA GLU A 19 19.75 -2.82 -2.98
C GLU A 19 18.49 -2.35 -2.28
N GLY A 20 18.65 -1.83 -1.07
CA GLY A 20 17.56 -1.33 -0.24
C GLY A 20 16.78 -2.43 0.45
N ASP A 21 15.66 -2.05 0.98
CA ASP A 21 14.74 -2.92 1.70
C ASP A 21 13.29 -2.43 1.54
N GLU A 22 12.38 -3.21 2.06
CA GLU A 22 10.95 -2.92 1.98
C GLU A 22 10.63 -1.56 2.59
N GLN A 23 11.15 -1.24 3.78
CA GLN A 23 10.93 0.05 4.42
C GLN A 23 11.40 1.20 3.52
N TYR A 24 12.59 1.11 2.95
CA TYR A 24 13.13 2.16 2.09
C TYR A 24 12.25 2.41 0.86
N TRP A 25 11.92 1.37 0.10
CA TRP A 25 11.17 1.54 -1.16
C TRP A 25 9.72 1.93 -0.94
N MET A 26 9.07 1.39 0.10
CA MET A 26 7.68 1.77 0.41
C MET A 26 7.58 3.21 0.92
N ASN A 27 8.59 3.70 1.66
CA ASN A 27 8.65 5.12 2.04
C ASN A 27 8.90 6.03 0.85
N ARG A 28 9.67 5.61 -0.17
CA ARG A 28 9.83 6.39 -1.42
C ARG A 28 8.50 6.57 -2.15
N ILE A 29 7.67 5.52 -2.23
CA ILE A 29 6.32 5.63 -2.80
C ILE A 29 5.47 6.61 -1.98
N ALA A 30 5.49 6.48 -0.66
CA ALA A 30 4.74 7.37 0.23
C ALA A 30 5.20 8.83 0.13
N ASP A 31 6.50 9.07 -0.04
CA ASP A 31 7.07 10.42 -0.22
C ASP A 31 6.55 11.10 -1.50
N ASP A 32 6.36 10.35 -2.58
CA ASP A 32 5.78 10.86 -3.81
C ASP A 32 4.24 11.05 -3.71
N MET A 33 3.54 10.20 -2.93
CA MET A 33 2.08 10.30 -2.75
C MET A 33 1.67 11.54 -1.93
N VAL A 34 2.38 11.84 -0.83
CA VAL A 34 1.97 12.86 0.14
C VAL A 34 1.74 14.23 -0.51
N PRO A 35 2.68 14.82 -1.28
CA PRO A 35 2.48 16.13 -1.86
C PRO A 35 1.30 16.18 -2.83
N ILE A 36 1.05 15.11 -3.58
CA ILE A 36 -0.08 15.07 -4.52
C ILE A 36 -1.41 15.01 -3.77
N LEU A 37 -1.51 14.18 -2.73
CA LEU A 37 -2.71 14.09 -1.88
C LEU A 37 -3.01 15.43 -1.20
N GLU A 38 -2.00 16.06 -0.60
CA GLU A 38 -2.15 17.36 0.09
C GLU A 38 -2.54 18.51 -0.85
N GLN A 39 -1.97 18.57 -2.05
CA GLN A 39 -2.35 19.53 -3.10
C GLN A 39 -3.82 19.38 -3.51
N ASN A 40 -4.37 18.19 -3.40
CA ASN A 40 -5.78 17.90 -3.68
C ASN A 40 -6.69 18.03 -2.44
N GLY A 41 -6.20 18.58 -1.33
CA GLY A 41 -7.00 18.83 -0.13
C GLY A 41 -7.28 17.57 0.71
N ILE A 42 -6.44 16.55 0.61
CA ILE A 42 -6.49 15.36 1.45
C ILE A 42 -5.38 15.46 2.50
N ASN A 43 -5.75 15.44 3.78
CA ASN A 43 -4.76 15.38 4.86
C ASN A 43 -4.14 13.98 4.91
N VAL A 44 -2.83 13.95 5.10
CA VAL A 44 -2.09 12.70 5.26
C VAL A 44 -1.39 12.67 6.62
N VAL A 45 -1.67 11.66 7.40
CA VAL A 45 -0.90 11.33 8.60
C VAL A 45 -0.13 10.06 8.32
N ARG A 46 1.19 10.09 8.50
CA ARG A 46 2.07 8.93 8.31
C ARG A 46 2.41 8.28 9.64
N ASN A 47 2.69 6.99 9.62
CA ASN A 47 3.25 6.29 10.76
C ASN A 47 4.61 6.89 11.17
N THR A 48 4.91 6.83 12.47
CA THR A 48 6.21 7.25 12.99
C THR A 48 7.34 6.38 12.43
N PRO A 49 8.41 6.94 11.87
CA PRO A 49 9.55 6.17 11.38
C PRO A 49 10.18 5.30 12.48
N ASN A 50 10.67 4.12 12.10
CA ASN A 50 11.35 3.17 13.00
C ASN A 50 10.53 2.74 14.22
N THR A 51 9.22 2.76 14.09
CA THR A 51 8.29 2.32 15.13
C THR A 51 7.98 0.82 15.03
N SER A 52 7.15 0.30 15.93
CA SER A 52 6.64 -1.07 15.85
C SER A 52 5.27 -1.12 15.17
N LEU A 53 4.90 -2.28 14.64
CA LEU A 53 3.56 -2.51 14.08
C LEU A 53 2.45 -2.16 15.09
N GLY A 54 2.62 -2.55 16.36
CA GLY A 54 1.66 -2.22 17.41
C GLY A 54 1.54 -0.71 17.65
N GLN A 55 2.64 0.05 17.51
CA GLN A 55 2.60 1.51 17.63
C GLN A 55 1.90 2.13 16.42
N ALA A 56 2.21 1.73 15.20
CA ALA A 56 1.53 2.21 14.00
C ALA A 56 0.00 1.99 14.06
N ILE A 57 -0.44 0.82 14.54
CA ILE A 57 -1.85 0.53 14.75
C ILE A 57 -2.46 1.45 15.83
N ARG A 58 -1.77 1.70 16.95
CA ARG A 58 -2.25 2.63 17.99
C ARG A 58 -2.36 4.07 17.47
N GLU A 59 -1.38 4.53 16.70
CA GLU A 59 -1.41 5.86 16.07
C GLU A 59 -2.59 5.99 15.10
N SER A 60 -2.82 4.98 14.26
CA SER A 60 -3.98 4.93 13.39
C SER A 60 -5.30 4.95 14.18
N ASN A 61 -5.38 4.23 15.28
CA ASN A 61 -6.61 4.18 16.09
C ASN A 61 -6.81 5.41 17.00
N ALA A 62 -5.80 6.26 17.16
CA ALA A 62 -5.88 7.50 17.93
C ALA A 62 -6.56 8.65 17.18
N GLY A 63 -6.68 8.54 15.85
CA GLY A 63 -7.34 9.52 14.98
C GLY A 63 -8.61 8.99 14.33
N ASN A 64 -9.29 9.87 13.62
CA ASN A 64 -10.41 9.51 12.74
C ASN A 64 -9.95 9.63 11.29
N TYR A 65 -9.81 8.50 10.62
CA TYR A 65 -9.34 8.45 9.25
C TYR A 65 -10.39 7.85 8.33
N ASP A 66 -10.52 8.41 7.14
CA ASP A 66 -11.41 7.88 6.09
C ASP A 66 -10.84 6.60 5.48
N LEU A 67 -9.51 6.43 5.54
CA LEU A 67 -8.81 5.24 5.06
C LEU A 67 -7.50 5.03 5.84
N HIS A 68 -7.21 3.79 6.23
CA HIS A 68 -5.87 3.32 6.60
C HIS A 68 -5.28 2.59 5.40
N LEU A 69 -4.21 3.14 4.82
CA LEU A 69 -3.52 2.58 3.66
C LEU A 69 -2.11 2.14 4.05
N ALA A 70 -1.89 0.84 4.11
CA ALA A 70 -0.59 0.25 4.36
C ALA A 70 0.11 -0.12 3.03
N LEU A 71 1.39 0.19 2.92
CA LEU A 71 2.22 -0.10 1.76
C LEU A 71 3.33 -1.08 2.12
N HIS A 72 3.34 -2.22 1.46
CA HIS A 72 4.28 -3.31 1.63
C HIS A 72 4.79 -3.83 0.30
N SER A 73 5.86 -4.61 0.33
CA SER A 73 6.27 -5.47 -0.78
C SER A 73 6.45 -6.90 -0.28
N ASN A 74 5.99 -7.85 -1.08
CA ASN A 74 5.85 -9.25 -0.70
C ASN A 74 7.13 -10.06 -0.91
N ALA A 75 7.22 -11.21 -0.28
CA ALA A 75 8.19 -12.26 -0.57
C ALA A 75 7.51 -13.62 -0.60
N GLY A 76 7.91 -14.47 -1.52
CA GLY A 76 7.40 -15.84 -1.59
C GLY A 76 7.87 -16.67 -0.39
N PRO A 77 7.09 -17.69 0.03
CA PRO A 77 7.59 -18.66 0.99
C PRO A 77 8.83 -19.38 0.43
N SER A 78 9.67 -19.93 1.29
CA SER A 78 11.00 -20.45 0.92
C SER A 78 10.99 -21.45 -0.26
N ASN A 79 9.93 -22.27 -0.40
CA ASN A 79 9.77 -23.20 -1.53
C ASN A 79 9.33 -22.54 -2.85
N LEU A 80 8.88 -21.28 -2.79
CA LEU A 80 8.45 -20.46 -3.94
C LEU A 80 9.25 -19.18 -4.06
N ALA A 81 10.35 -19.03 -3.32
CA ALA A 81 11.20 -17.83 -3.35
C ALA A 81 11.60 -17.48 -4.79
N GLY A 82 11.41 -16.24 -5.16
CA GLY A 82 11.71 -15.71 -6.49
C GLY A 82 10.75 -16.13 -7.61
N LYS A 83 9.69 -16.90 -7.31
CA LYS A 83 8.78 -17.44 -8.34
C LYS A 83 7.44 -16.74 -8.42
N LEU A 84 7.00 -16.12 -7.32
CA LEU A 84 5.73 -15.40 -7.27
C LEU A 84 5.91 -13.98 -7.77
N ARG A 85 4.85 -13.41 -8.35
CA ARG A 85 4.84 -12.08 -8.94
C ARG A 85 3.45 -11.44 -8.80
N GLY A 86 3.44 -10.12 -8.90
CA GLY A 86 2.24 -9.32 -9.03
C GLY A 86 1.75 -8.70 -7.72
N PRO A 87 0.98 -7.61 -7.83
CA PRO A 87 0.36 -6.95 -6.68
C PRO A 87 -0.77 -7.76 -6.05
N ASP A 88 -0.79 -7.76 -4.72
CA ASP A 88 -1.91 -8.27 -3.92
C ASP A 88 -2.49 -7.15 -3.05
N VAL A 89 -3.79 -6.92 -3.11
CA VAL A 89 -4.46 -5.87 -2.35
C VAL A 89 -5.39 -6.50 -1.32
N TYR A 90 -5.01 -6.44 -0.05
CA TYR A 90 -5.69 -7.08 1.07
C TYR A 90 -6.72 -6.17 1.72
N TYR A 91 -7.86 -6.72 2.09
CA TYR A 91 -8.92 -6.04 2.82
C TYR A 91 -9.62 -6.95 3.83
N TYR A 92 -10.32 -6.36 4.79
CA TYR A 92 -11.11 -7.13 5.77
C TYR A 92 -12.44 -7.58 5.15
N PRO A 93 -12.78 -8.89 5.18
CA PRO A 93 -13.93 -9.45 4.46
C PRO A 93 -15.29 -8.86 4.88
N TYR A 94 -15.37 -8.31 6.09
CA TYR A 94 -16.60 -7.70 6.60
C TYR A 94 -16.63 -6.18 6.48
N SER A 95 -15.66 -5.57 5.81
CA SER A 95 -15.61 -4.13 5.52
C SER A 95 -15.98 -3.85 4.06
N ALA A 96 -17.18 -3.36 3.82
CA ALA A 96 -17.60 -2.95 2.47
C ALA A 96 -16.74 -1.79 1.94
N SER A 97 -16.39 -0.83 2.81
CA SER A 97 -15.52 0.29 2.46
C SER A 97 -14.10 -0.17 2.16
N GLY A 98 -13.54 -1.07 2.98
CA GLY A 98 -12.22 -1.66 2.72
C GLY A 98 -12.19 -2.44 1.40
N LYS A 99 -13.22 -3.21 1.09
CA LYS A 99 -13.36 -3.90 -0.19
C LYS A 99 -13.38 -2.93 -1.36
N ARG A 100 -14.21 -1.86 -1.28
CA ARG A 100 -14.28 -0.83 -2.33
C ARG A 100 -12.92 -0.16 -2.56
N ALA A 101 -12.21 0.19 -1.49
CA ALA A 101 -10.88 0.77 -1.60
C ALA A 101 -9.89 -0.19 -2.26
N ALA A 102 -9.90 -1.47 -1.87
CA ALA A 102 -9.04 -2.50 -2.45
C ALA A 102 -9.30 -2.72 -3.95
N GLU A 103 -10.57 -2.74 -4.37
CA GLU A 103 -10.95 -2.86 -5.79
C GLU A 103 -10.45 -1.67 -6.61
N LEU A 104 -10.63 -0.43 -6.12
CA LEU A 104 -10.15 0.77 -6.79
C LEU A 104 -8.61 0.79 -6.92
N ILE A 105 -7.90 0.38 -5.87
CA ILE A 105 -6.43 0.28 -5.90
C ILE A 105 -5.99 -0.79 -6.90
N ALA A 106 -6.60 -1.96 -6.90
CA ALA A 106 -6.28 -3.03 -7.84
C ALA A 106 -6.53 -2.60 -9.29
N ASP A 107 -7.61 -1.86 -9.55
CA ASP A 107 -7.93 -1.35 -10.89
C ASP A 107 -6.86 -0.36 -11.39
N GLU A 108 -6.36 0.53 -10.54
CA GLU A 108 -5.29 1.45 -10.91
C GLU A 108 -3.95 0.71 -11.10
N LEU A 109 -3.64 -0.29 -10.26
CA LEU A 109 -2.44 -1.10 -10.42
C LEU A 109 -2.46 -1.94 -11.70
N ARG A 110 -3.62 -2.47 -12.12
CA ARG A 110 -3.78 -3.20 -13.40
C ARG A 110 -3.43 -2.35 -14.62
N LYS A 111 -3.60 -1.03 -14.55
CA LYS A 111 -3.26 -0.13 -15.66
C LYS A 111 -1.75 0.04 -15.86
N ILE A 112 -0.96 -0.20 -14.83
CA ILE A 112 0.48 0.08 -14.83
C ILE A 112 1.36 -1.15 -14.63
N TYR A 113 0.85 -2.25 -14.07
CA TYR A 113 1.60 -3.47 -13.89
C TYR A 113 1.72 -4.26 -15.21
N PRO A 114 2.90 -4.83 -15.55
CA PRO A 114 3.12 -5.47 -16.87
C PRO A 114 2.19 -6.62 -17.20
N ASP A 115 1.73 -7.37 -16.19
CA ASP A 115 0.78 -8.47 -16.34
C ASP A 115 -0.46 -8.22 -15.46
N PRO A 116 -1.49 -7.54 -15.98
CA PRO A 116 -2.68 -7.16 -15.21
C PRO A 116 -3.41 -8.34 -14.57
N ASP A 117 -3.32 -9.53 -15.13
CA ASP A 117 -3.99 -10.73 -14.60
C ASP A 117 -3.38 -11.22 -13.29
N LEU A 118 -2.16 -10.76 -12.95
CA LEU A 118 -1.52 -11.05 -11.67
C LEU A 118 -1.90 -10.09 -10.55
N VAL A 119 -2.70 -9.06 -10.82
CA VAL A 119 -3.17 -8.12 -9.80
C VAL A 119 -4.42 -8.67 -9.12
N SER A 120 -4.33 -8.97 -7.83
CA SER A 120 -5.41 -9.60 -7.07
C SER A 120 -5.94 -8.72 -5.93
N THR A 121 -7.22 -8.86 -5.61
CA THR A 121 -7.80 -8.43 -4.34
C THR A 121 -8.02 -9.65 -3.45
N VAL A 122 -7.61 -9.55 -2.19
CA VAL A 122 -7.62 -10.71 -1.27
C VAL A 122 -8.29 -10.34 0.06
N ALA A 123 -9.38 -11.02 0.38
CA ALA A 123 -10.01 -10.90 1.69
C ALA A 123 -9.16 -11.64 2.74
N THR A 124 -8.88 -10.99 3.88
CA THR A 124 -8.07 -11.60 4.94
C THR A 124 -8.52 -11.21 6.34
N THR A 125 -8.37 -12.15 7.27
CA THR A 125 -8.53 -11.92 8.71
C THR A 125 -7.21 -12.10 9.48
N ARG A 126 -6.07 -12.20 8.78
CA ARG A 126 -4.77 -12.55 9.38
C ARG A 126 -3.82 -11.38 9.54
N LEU A 127 -4.00 -10.28 8.80
CA LEU A 127 -3.10 -9.14 8.85
C LEU A 127 -3.55 -8.14 9.92
N ALA A 128 -2.63 -7.78 10.82
CA ALA A 128 -2.96 -6.94 11.96
C ALA A 128 -3.40 -5.52 11.55
N GLU A 129 -2.79 -4.91 10.53
CA GLU A 129 -3.21 -3.60 10.02
C GLU A 129 -4.60 -3.61 9.38
N ILE A 130 -5.07 -4.79 8.95
CA ILE A 130 -6.43 -4.97 8.41
C ILE A 130 -7.45 -5.24 9.52
N THR A 131 -7.07 -5.99 10.56
CA THR A 131 -8.02 -6.52 11.57
C THR A 131 -8.07 -5.70 12.85
N LYS A 132 -7.06 -4.87 13.14
CA LYS A 132 -6.91 -4.15 14.40
C LYS A 132 -6.99 -2.62 14.26
N THR A 133 -7.27 -2.12 13.07
CA THR A 133 -7.48 -0.70 12.80
C THR A 133 -8.97 -0.37 12.78
N SER A 134 -9.33 0.81 13.27
CA SER A 134 -10.72 1.28 13.35
C SER A 134 -11.21 1.86 12.03
N ALA A 135 -10.33 2.48 11.27
CA ALA A 135 -10.65 2.99 9.93
C ALA A 135 -10.82 1.84 8.93
N PRO A 136 -11.58 2.03 7.83
CA PRO A 136 -11.51 1.13 6.69
C PRO A 136 -10.06 0.94 6.27
N ALA A 137 -9.58 -0.30 6.19
CA ALA A 137 -8.16 -0.58 5.99
C ALA A 137 -7.90 -1.41 4.74
N VAL A 138 -6.83 -1.05 4.05
CA VAL A 138 -6.27 -1.79 2.93
C VAL A 138 -4.76 -1.92 3.12
N LEU A 139 -4.22 -3.09 2.85
CA LEU A 139 -2.79 -3.33 2.78
C LEU A 139 -2.44 -3.76 1.36
N VAL A 140 -1.55 -3.00 0.73
CA VAL A 140 -1.09 -3.25 -0.64
C VAL A 140 0.29 -3.89 -0.59
N GLU A 141 0.39 -5.12 -1.05
CA GLU A 141 1.64 -5.73 -1.45
C GLU A 141 1.92 -5.30 -2.90
N ILE A 142 2.79 -4.31 -3.07
CA ILE A 142 3.01 -3.63 -4.37
C ILE A 142 3.49 -4.61 -5.44
N ALA A 143 4.37 -5.53 -5.09
CA ALA A 143 4.85 -6.67 -5.87
C ALA A 143 5.81 -7.50 -5.01
N TYR A 144 6.45 -8.52 -5.58
CA TYR A 144 7.36 -9.42 -4.85
C TYR A 144 8.82 -8.94 -4.92
N HIS A 145 9.38 -8.46 -3.81
CA HIS A 145 10.75 -7.96 -3.75
C HIS A 145 11.83 -9.06 -3.84
N ASP A 146 11.45 -10.33 -3.67
CA ASP A 146 12.31 -11.49 -3.89
C ASP A 146 12.28 -12.02 -5.33
N ASN A 147 11.48 -11.42 -6.21
CA ASN A 147 11.47 -11.70 -7.64
C ASN A 147 12.16 -10.57 -8.41
N ALA A 148 13.12 -10.91 -9.29
CA ALA A 148 13.96 -9.93 -9.97
C ALA A 148 13.18 -8.97 -10.90
N GLU A 149 12.13 -9.46 -11.56
CA GLU A 149 11.32 -8.62 -12.45
C GLU A 149 10.44 -7.65 -11.65
N ASP A 150 9.84 -8.12 -10.57
CA ASP A 150 9.01 -7.32 -9.68
C ASP A 150 9.83 -6.29 -8.90
N GLU A 151 11.02 -6.68 -8.39
CA GLU A 151 11.94 -5.73 -7.76
C GLU A 151 12.31 -4.60 -8.73
N ALA A 152 12.70 -4.95 -9.96
CA ALA A 152 13.05 -3.97 -10.98
C ALA A 152 11.85 -3.08 -11.33
N TRP A 153 10.65 -3.65 -11.43
CA TRP A 153 9.43 -2.88 -11.69
C TRP A 153 9.14 -1.88 -10.57
N ILE A 154 9.21 -2.28 -9.30
CA ILE A 154 9.03 -1.36 -8.16
C ILE A 154 10.01 -0.20 -8.27
N LYS A 155 11.30 -0.50 -8.38
CA LYS A 155 12.37 0.51 -8.37
C LYS A 155 12.28 1.52 -9.51
N ASN A 156 11.88 1.06 -10.69
CA ASN A 156 11.81 1.89 -11.89
C ASN A 156 10.48 2.67 -12.03
N ASN A 157 9.50 2.40 -11.17
CA ASN A 157 8.15 2.96 -11.32
C ASN A 157 7.61 3.63 -10.03
N ILE A 158 8.47 4.08 -9.13
CA ILE A 158 8.08 4.69 -7.84
C ILE A 158 7.01 5.75 -8.03
N THR A 159 7.26 6.76 -8.85
CA THR A 159 6.33 7.86 -9.10
C THR A 159 5.04 7.38 -9.79
N VAL A 160 5.14 6.48 -10.75
CA VAL A 160 3.97 5.93 -11.46
C VAL A 160 3.07 5.11 -10.50
N ILE A 161 3.68 4.35 -9.60
CA ILE A 161 2.96 3.61 -8.55
C ILE A 161 2.30 4.60 -7.57
N ALA A 162 3.02 5.62 -7.12
CA ALA A 162 2.49 6.64 -6.23
C ALA A 162 1.29 7.38 -6.85
N GLU A 163 1.37 7.75 -8.12
CA GLU A 163 0.26 8.37 -8.86
C GLU A 163 -0.95 7.44 -8.97
N ALA A 164 -0.73 6.15 -9.29
CA ALA A 164 -1.81 5.17 -9.38
C ALA A 164 -2.52 4.98 -8.03
N LEU A 165 -1.78 4.84 -6.95
CA LEU A 165 -2.34 4.75 -5.60
C LEU A 165 -3.07 6.04 -5.21
N THR A 166 -2.54 7.19 -5.57
CA THR A 166 -3.19 8.50 -5.32
C THR A 166 -4.51 8.60 -6.08
N ARG A 167 -4.56 8.21 -7.37
CA ARG A 167 -5.83 8.16 -8.13
C ARG A 167 -6.87 7.28 -7.46
N ALA A 168 -6.46 6.11 -6.98
CA ALA A 168 -7.35 5.19 -6.27
C ALA A 168 -7.90 5.79 -4.96
N VAL A 169 -7.05 6.46 -4.17
CA VAL A 169 -7.45 7.16 -2.94
C VAL A 169 -8.45 8.27 -3.26
N CYS A 170 -8.18 9.09 -4.28
CA CYS A 170 -9.10 10.15 -4.72
C CYS A 170 -10.45 9.57 -5.15
N ALA A 171 -10.46 8.52 -5.95
CA ALA A 171 -11.70 7.84 -6.36
C ALA A 171 -12.46 7.23 -5.17
N TYR A 172 -11.73 6.67 -4.19
CA TYR A 172 -12.32 6.16 -2.95
C TYR A 172 -13.01 7.25 -2.12
N LEU A 173 -12.42 8.44 -2.07
CA LEU A 173 -12.95 9.62 -1.37
C LEU A 173 -13.97 10.42 -2.20
N ASP A 174 -14.36 9.91 -3.37
CA ASP A 174 -15.26 10.57 -4.33
C ASP A 174 -14.77 11.96 -4.76
N MET A 175 -13.45 12.13 -4.92
CA MET A 175 -12.77 13.37 -5.29
C MET A 175 -12.19 13.31 -6.69
N ASN A 176 -12.21 14.43 -7.41
CA ASN A 176 -11.49 14.63 -8.66
C ASN A 176 -10.13 15.25 -8.37
N CYS A 177 -9.07 14.46 -8.40
CA CYS A 177 -7.72 14.94 -8.15
C CYS A 177 -6.96 15.22 -9.44
N ALA A 178 -6.16 16.30 -9.43
CA ALA A 178 -5.12 16.55 -10.41
C ALA A 178 -3.81 15.86 -9.96
N LEU A 179 -3.09 15.26 -10.91
CA LEU A 179 -1.79 14.62 -10.67
C LEU A 179 -0.69 15.44 -11.31
#